data_00ab37ac5cf516eab5d28b87e7103c8c
#
_entry.id   00ab37ac5cf516eab5d28b87e7103c8c
#
_cell.length_a   1.000
_cell.length_b   1.000
_cell.length_c   1.000
_cell.angle_alpha   90.00
_cell.angle_beta   90.00
_cell.angle_gamma   90.00
#
_symmetry.space_group_name_H-M   'P 1'
#
loop_
_entity.id
_entity.type
_entity.pdbx_description
1 polymer ?
#
loop_
_entity_poly.entity_id
_entity_poly.type
_entity_poly.pdbx_seq_one_letter_code
_entity_poly.pdbx_strand_id
1 'polypeptide(L)'
;MTIKTLANILLAFLVICSTAACDMLESHPYDTRVTGETGINAKNIQRIESLLKGRKSFRFAVISDTQRWYDATVDAVNSIRDRQDIDFVLHGGDQSDFGVTKEFLWMRDIMNRLDVPYVCAIGNHDCLGTGRDVFRTVYGDTNFAFTAGDMRFICLNTNALEYDYSEPVPDFDFMTAQLDKMQQDSLTRCAFLMHAAPQTDVFNNNVAKVFQHYLHMFPGLQFCMHGHTHALTVKDIFDDGILYYQCPNIDKRIYLVFTINEEGYDYEAVEY
;
A
#
# COMPACT_ATOMS: atom_id res chain seq x y z
N MET A 1 33.35 3.83 54.13
CA MET A 1 32.96 4.67 53.01
C MET A 1 32.22 5.87 53.57
N THR A 2 32.63 7.09 53.26
CA THR A 2 32.02 8.28 53.84
C THR A 2 30.68 8.59 53.15
N ILE A 3 29.74 9.24 53.82
CA ILE A 3 28.44 9.65 53.30
C ILE A 3 28.62 10.47 51.98
N LYS A 4 29.68 11.30 51.92
CA LYS A 4 30.04 12.05 50.70
C LYS A 4 30.42 11.14 49.52
N THR A 5 31.14 10.05 49.77
CA THR A 5 31.53 9.09 48.75
C THR A 5 30.31 8.35 48.20
N LEU A 6 29.36 7.97 49.06
CA LEU A 6 28.11 7.32 48.68
C LEU A 6 27.22 8.25 47.84
N ALA A 7 27.11 9.53 48.26
CA ALA A 7 26.34 10.53 47.51
C ALA A 7 26.92 10.79 46.12
N ASN A 8 28.25 10.85 45.98
CA ASN A 8 28.89 11.03 44.68
C ASN A 8 28.73 9.81 43.75
N ILE A 9 28.75 8.59 44.30
CA ILE A 9 28.49 7.37 43.54
C ILE A 9 27.03 7.34 43.08
N LEU A 10 26.10 7.71 43.95
CA LEU A 10 24.67 7.75 43.60
C LEU A 10 24.38 8.81 42.52
N LEU A 11 25.03 9.99 42.63
CA LEU A 11 24.91 11.05 41.63
C LEU A 11 25.51 10.63 40.30
N ALA A 12 26.67 9.97 40.29
CA ALA A 12 27.27 9.43 39.05
C ALA A 12 26.40 8.37 38.43
N PHE A 13 25.79 7.48 39.20
CA PHE A 13 24.86 6.47 38.71
C PHE A 13 23.58 7.09 38.13
N LEU A 14 23.03 8.12 38.78
CA LEU A 14 21.86 8.88 38.27
C LEU A 14 22.17 9.59 36.94
N VAL A 15 23.36 10.16 36.78
CA VAL A 15 23.81 10.82 35.55
C VAL A 15 24.00 9.77 34.45
N ILE A 16 24.59 8.61 34.76
CA ILE A 16 24.73 7.51 33.75
C ILE A 16 23.37 6.96 33.35
N CYS A 17 22.44 6.78 34.29
CA CYS A 17 21.09 6.34 33.99
C CYS A 17 20.31 7.38 33.17
N SER A 18 20.50 8.68 33.39
CA SER A 18 19.83 9.74 32.62
C SER A 18 20.39 9.87 31.21
N THR A 19 21.67 9.61 30.99
CA THR A 19 22.24 9.57 29.61
C THR A 19 21.83 8.32 28.83
N ALA A 20 21.65 7.19 29.51
CA ALA A 20 21.11 5.98 28.88
C ALA A 20 19.59 6.08 28.52
N ALA A 21 18.86 6.95 29.26
CA ALA A 21 17.43 7.15 28.96
C ALA A 21 17.17 8.01 27.69
N CYS A 22 18.18 8.72 27.20
CA CYS A 22 18.05 9.47 25.92
C CYS A 22 17.93 8.55 24.70
N ASP A 23 18.45 7.32 24.76
CA ASP A 23 18.30 6.34 23.68
C ASP A 23 16.93 5.60 23.70
N MET A 24 16.11 5.80 24.74
CA MET A 24 14.78 5.20 24.83
C MET A 24 13.72 5.91 23.97
N LEU A 25 14.02 7.10 23.41
CA LEU A 25 13.19 7.77 22.41
C LEU A 25 13.75 7.45 21.01
N GLU A 26 13.71 6.18 20.62
CA GLU A 26 14.21 5.70 19.33
C GLU A 26 13.41 6.16 18.11
N SER A 27 12.26 6.79 18.27
CA SER A 27 11.45 7.28 17.17
C SER A 27 11.13 8.76 17.33
N HIS A 28 11.76 9.58 16.49
CA HIS A 28 11.37 10.97 16.31
C HIS A 28 10.41 11.07 15.13
N PRO A 29 9.30 11.82 15.20
CA PRO A 29 8.33 11.93 14.10
C PRO A 29 8.92 12.40 12.77
N TYR A 30 10.06 13.09 12.81
CA TYR A 30 10.79 13.55 11.62
C TYR A 30 12.06 12.73 11.31
N ASP A 31 12.20 11.54 11.90
CA ASP A 31 13.33 10.66 11.58
C ASP A 31 13.04 9.91 10.29
N THR A 32 13.78 10.21 9.23
CA THR A 32 13.65 9.58 7.91
C THR A 32 14.71 8.51 7.65
N ARG A 33 15.47 8.10 8.68
CA ARG A 33 16.52 7.08 8.53
C ARG A 33 15.92 5.71 8.33
N VAL A 34 15.89 5.25 7.09
CA VAL A 34 15.45 3.92 6.71
C VAL A 34 16.63 2.96 6.79
N THR A 35 16.46 1.84 7.48
CA THR A 35 17.43 0.74 7.53
C THR A 35 16.87 -0.51 6.88
N GLY A 36 17.74 -1.38 6.38
CA GLY A 36 17.34 -2.62 5.73
C GLY A 36 16.92 -2.44 4.28
N GLU A 37 15.96 -3.23 3.83
CA GLU A 37 15.54 -3.27 2.43
C GLU A 37 14.74 -2.02 2.02
N THR A 38 15.01 -1.52 0.79
CA THR A 38 14.38 -0.36 0.17
C THR A 38 14.02 -0.65 -1.29
N GLY A 39 13.17 0.18 -1.88
CA GLY A 39 12.73 0.05 -3.27
C GLY A 39 11.95 -1.24 -3.53
N ILE A 40 11.12 -1.63 -2.58
CA ILE A 40 10.42 -2.92 -2.55
C ILE A 40 9.52 -3.10 -3.76
N ASN A 41 8.72 -2.07 -4.12
CA ASN A 41 7.79 -2.18 -5.24
C ASN A 41 8.56 -2.48 -6.54
N ALA A 42 9.63 -1.76 -6.84
CA ALA A 42 10.39 -1.98 -8.06
C ALA A 42 10.97 -3.41 -8.16
N LYS A 43 11.51 -3.94 -7.06
CA LYS A 43 12.03 -5.32 -6.99
C LYS A 43 10.94 -6.36 -7.17
N ASN A 44 9.82 -6.18 -6.48
CA ASN A 44 8.72 -7.13 -6.53
C ASN A 44 7.95 -7.05 -7.84
N ILE A 45 7.82 -5.88 -8.46
CA ILE A 45 7.28 -5.72 -9.82
C ILE A 45 8.06 -6.59 -10.81
N GLN A 46 9.39 -6.51 -10.80
CA GLN A 46 10.23 -7.36 -11.66
C GLN A 46 9.98 -8.86 -11.42
N ARG A 47 9.77 -9.26 -10.16
CA ARG A 47 9.44 -10.65 -9.81
C ARG A 47 8.06 -11.04 -10.35
N ILE A 48 7.03 -10.20 -10.16
CA ILE A 48 5.66 -10.44 -10.64
C ILE A 48 5.66 -10.56 -12.16
N GLU A 49 6.25 -9.60 -12.87
CA GLU A 49 6.30 -9.59 -14.33
C GLU A 49 7.04 -10.80 -14.89
N SER A 50 8.12 -11.23 -14.23
CA SER A 50 8.87 -12.42 -14.60
C SER A 50 8.06 -13.71 -14.35
N LEU A 51 7.45 -13.83 -13.17
CA LEU A 51 6.68 -15.00 -12.73
C LEU A 51 5.47 -15.25 -13.62
N LEU A 52 4.79 -14.15 -14.03
CA LEU A 52 3.52 -14.23 -14.75
C LEU A 52 3.67 -13.99 -16.25
N LYS A 53 4.89 -13.88 -16.76
CA LYS A 53 5.12 -13.65 -18.19
C LYS A 53 4.41 -14.70 -19.05
N GLY A 54 3.50 -14.24 -19.90
CA GLY A 54 2.75 -15.08 -20.82
C GLY A 54 1.62 -15.90 -20.19
N ARG A 55 1.38 -15.76 -18.88
CA ARG A 55 0.22 -16.39 -18.22
C ARG A 55 -1.03 -15.56 -18.47
N LYS A 56 -2.15 -16.22 -18.64
CA LYS A 56 -3.47 -15.61 -18.79
C LYS A 56 -4.38 -15.85 -17.58
N SER A 57 -3.93 -16.70 -16.67
CA SER A 57 -4.63 -16.97 -15.42
C SER A 57 -3.65 -16.86 -14.27
N PHE A 58 -4.05 -16.12 -13.23
CA PHE A 58 -3.29 -15.92 -12.00
C PHE A 58 -4.22 -15.48 -10.87
N ARG A 59 -3.73 -15.57 -9.65
CA ARG A 59 -4.47 -15.16 -8.45
C ARG A 59 -3.65 -14.20 -7.62
N PHE A 60 -4.30 -13.19 -7.07
CA PHE A 60 -3.64 -12.27 -6.15
C PHE A 60 -4.54 -11.92 -4.97
N ALA A 61 -3.92 -11.64 -3.84
CA ALA A 61 -4.62 -11.17 -2.66
C ALA A 61 -4.52 -9.64 -2.54
N VAL A 62 -5.53 -9.02 -1.94
CA VAL A 62 -5.56 -7.59 -1.60
C VAL A 62 -5.78 -7.46 -0.10
N ILE A 63 -4.86 -6.80 0.59
CA ILE A 63 -4.99 -6.33 1.97
C ILE A 63 -4.92 -4.82 1.99
N SER A 64 -5.43 -4.18 3.01
CA SER A 64 -5.38 -2.72 3.15
C SER A 64 -5.48 -2.29 4.62
N ASP A 65 -5.08 -1.04 4.89
CA ASP A 65 -5.33 -0.39 6.18
C ASP A 65 -4.80 -1.26 7.35
N THR A 66 -3.50 -1.57 7.28
CA THR A 66 -2.80 -2.44 8.24
C THR A 66 -2.21 -1.69 9.42
N GLN A 67 -2.22 -0.35 9.38
CA GLN A 67 -1.68 0.51 10.42
C GLN A 67 -2.17 0.08 11.81
N ARG A 68 -1.26 0.09 12.81
CA ARG A 68 -1.44 -0.38 14.22
C ARG A 68 -1.86 -1.84 14.41
N TRP A 69 -2.35 -2.54 13.38
CA TRP A 69 -2.87 -3.91 13.47
C TRP A 69 -1.83 -4.97 13.09
N TYR A 70 -0.64 -4.90 13.72
CA TYR A 70 0.50 -5.74 13.35
C TYR A 70 0.20 -7.24 13.53
N ASP A 71 -0.44 -7.64 14.63
CA ASP A 71 -0.78 -9.05 14.89
C ASP A 71 -1.79 -9.59 13.87
N ALA A 72 -2.84 -8.81 13.57
CA ALA A 72 -3.80 -9.17 12.55
C ALA A 72 -3.14 -9.27 11.15
N THR A 73 -2.16 -8.39 10.87
CA THR A 73 -1.40 -8.45 9.62
C THR A 73 -0.50 -9.69 9.56
N VAL A 74 0.12 -10.08 10.67
CA VAL A 74 0.89 -11.35 10.74
C VAL A 74 -0.01 -12.54 10.46
N ASP A 75 -1.21 -12.57 11.02
CA ASP A 75 -2.15 -13.66 10.80
C ASP A 75 -2.64 -13.69 9.34
N ALA A 76 -2.90 -12.53 8.73
CA ALA A 76 -3.22 -12.43 7.30
C ALA A 76 -2.09 -12.97 6.41
N VAL A 77 -0.85 -12.56 6.69
CA VAL A 77 0.34 -13.04 5.98
C VAL A 77 0.47 -14.57 6.08
N ASN A 78 0.26 -15.13 7.27
CA ASN A 78 0.29 -16.58 7.47
C ASN A 78 -0.84 -17.27 6.68
N SER A 79 -2.07 -16.75 6.75
CA SER A 79 -3.22 -17.27 6.00
C SER A 79 -2.96 -17.26 4.48
N ILE A 80 -2.40 -16.17 3.93
CA ILE A 80 -2.06 -16.07 2.52
C ILE A 80 -0.98 -17.10 2.13
N ARG A 81 0.04 -17.30 2.97
CA ARG A 81 1.10 -18.29 2.75
C ARG A 81 0.56 -19.72 2.74
N ASP A 82 -0.36 -20.03 3.66
CA ASP A 82 -0.93 -21.37 3.79
C ASP A 82 -1.79 -21.76 2.57
N ARG A 83 -2.34 -20.79 1.85
CA ARG A 83 -3.13 -21.03 0.62
C ARG A 83 -2.29 -21.62 -0.52
N GLN A 84 -1.05 -21.18 -0.70
CA GLN A 84 -0.12 -21.60 -1.77
C GLN A 84 -0.63 -21.43 -3.21
N ASP A 85 -1.78 -20.78 -3.41
CA ASP A 85 -2.41 -20.53 -4.71
C ASP A 85 -2.43 -19.04 -5.09
N ILE A 86 -1.76 -18.20 -4.32
CA ILE A 86 -1.62 -16.77 -4.55
C ILE A 86 -0.28 -16.50 -5.25
N ASP A 87 -0.31 -15.78 -6.35
CA ASP A 87 0.88 -15.43 -7.13
C ASP A 87 1.56 -14.16 -6.61
N PHE A 88 0.78 -13.18 -6.10
CA PHE A 88 1.30 -11.94 -5.50
C PHE A 88 0.27 -11.26 -4.58
N VAL A 89 0.69 -10.23 -3.86
CA VAL A 89 -0.18 -9.47 -2.94
C VAL A 89 -0.15 -7.98 -3.29
N LEU A 90 -1.30 -7.34 -3.26
CA LEU A 90 -1.47 -5.89 -3.32
C LEU A 90 -1.82 -5.35 -1.94
N HIS A 91 -1.12 -4.30 -1.52
CA HIS A 91 -1.46 -3.56 -0.30
C HIS A 91 -2.06 -2.21 -0.68
N GLY A 92 -3.29 -1.97 -0.27
CA GLY A 92 -4.13 -0.84 -0.67
C GLY A 92 -3.84 0.49 0.02
N GLY A 93 -2.72 0.61 0.75
CA GLY A 93 -2.36 1.84 1.48
C GLY A 93 -2.58 1.75 2.98
N ASP A 94 -2.11 2.78 3.71
CA ASP A 94 -2.15 2.88 5.17
C ASP A 94 -1.35 1.76 5.85
N GLN A 95 -0.04 1.71 5.55
CA GLN A 95 0.93 0.85 6.23
C GLN A 95 1.33 1.40 7.59
N SER A 96 1.39 2.73 7.71
CA SER A 96 1.71 3.44 8.95
C SER A 96 0.49 4.12 9.54
N ASP A 97 0.50 4.41 10.84
CA ASP A 97 -0.57 5.13 11.52
C ASP A 97 -0.31 6.64 11.56
N PHE A 98 0.95 7.02 11.70
CA PHE A 98 1.37 8.41 11.87
C PHE A 98 2.47 8.85 10.88
N GLY A 99 2.77 8.06 9.85
CA GLY A 99 3.85 8.33 8.92
C GLY A 99 5.25 8.20 9.53
N VAL A 100 5.39 7.51 10.65
CA VAL A 100 6.66 7.35 11.36
C VAL A 100 7.49 6.26 10.72
N THR A 101 8.77 6.50 10.49
CA THR A 101 9.70 5.55 9.85
C THR A 101 9.61 4.14 10.44
N LYS A 102 9.55 4.03 11.76
CA LYS A 102 9.51 2.73 12.46
C LYS A 102 8.28 1.90 12.11
N GLU A 103 7.13 2.54 11.89
CA GLU A 103 5.89 1.86 11.48
C GLU A 103 6.04 1.23 10.10
N PHE A 104 6.60 1.96 9.14
CA PHE A 104 6.91 1.41 7.82
C PHE A 104 7.88 0.24 7.88
N LEU A 105 8.91 0.34 8.74
CA LEU A 105 9.89 -0.76 8.88
C LEU A 105 9.25 -2.00 9.50
N TRP A 106 8.41 -1.86 10.51
CA TRP A 106 7.67 -2.98 11.10
C TRP A 106 6.73 -3.63 10.09
N MET A 107 5.96 -2.83 9.37
CA MET A 107 5.04 -3.35 8.36
C MET A 107 5.80 -4.05 7.22
N ARG A 108 6.87 -3.44 6.70
CA ARG A 108 7.76 -4.07 5.74
C ARG A 108 8.26 -5.44 6.22
N ASP A 109 8.73 -5.51 7.46
CA ASP A 109 9.31 -6.73 8.01
C ASP A 109 8.24 -7.83 8.21
N ILE A 110 6.98 -7.47 8.45
CA ILE A 110 5.85 -8.41 8.45
C ILE A 110 5.56 -8.88 7.03
N MET A 111 5.43 -7.95 6.08
CA MET A 111 5.12 -8.27 4.68
C MET A 111 6.23 -9.10 4.01
N ASN A 112 7.49 -8.89 4.40
CA ASN A 112 8.62 -9.69 3.91
C ASN A 112 8.60 -11.17 4.35
N ARG A 113 7.65 -11.57 5.21
CA ARG A 113 7.42 -12.99 5.53
C ARG A 113 6.59 -13.72 4.48
N LEU A 114 5.99 -12.99 3.52
CA LEU A 114 5.31 -13.58 2.38
C LEU A 114 6.31 -14.36 1.49
N ASP A 115 5.91 -15.53 1.03
CA ASP A 115 6.69 -16.32 0.08
C ASP A 115 6.53 -15.81 -1.37
N VAL A 116 5.51 -14.99 -1.60
CA VAL A 116 5.17 -14.36 -2.88
C VAL A 116 5.50 -12.86 -2.88
N PRO A 117 5.75 -12.25 -4.05
CA PRO A 117 6.01 -10.82 -4.13
C PRO A 117 4.77 -9.99 -3.74
N TYR A 118 5.00 -8.79 -3.19
CA TYR A 118 3.95 -7.84 -2.87
C TYR A 118 4.31 -6.42 -3.32
N VAL A 119 3.32 -5.59 -3.59
CA VAL A 119 3.48 -4.15 -3.86
C VAL A 119 2.51 -3.34 -3.02
N CYS A 120 2.93 -2.13 -2.64
CA CYS A 120 2.19 -1.26 -1.75
C CYS A 120 1.81 0.04 -2.46
N ALA A 121 0.52 0.39 -2.45
CA ALA A 121 0.06 1.76 -2.70
C ALA A 121 0.26 2.62 -1.45
N ILE A 122 0.27 3.94 -1.60
CA ILE A 122 0.34 4.88 -0.48
C ILE A 122 -1.06 5.21 0.00
N GLY A 123 -1.26 5.25 1.34
CA GLY A 123 -2.48 5.72 1.98
C GLY A 123 -2.32 7.12 2.57
N ASN A 124 -3.40 7.70 3.09
CA ASN A 124 -3.36 9.04 3.66
C ASN A 124 -2.59 9.10 4.99
N HIS A 125 -2.68 8.07 5.83
CA HIS A 125 -1.86 7.98 7.04
C HIS A 125 -0.36 7.88 6.72
N ASP A 126 0.00 7.24 5.61
CA ASP A 126 1.38 7.15 5.14
C ASP A 126 1.96 8.51 4.69
N CYS A 127 1.11 9.50 4.43
CA CYS A 127 1.53 10.85 4.04
C CYS A 127 1.82 11.77 5.22
N LEU A 128 1.46 11.40 6.45
CA LEU A 128 1.60 12.25 7.62
C LEU A 128 3.07 12.53 7.96
N GLY A 129 3.36 13.74 8.44
CA GLY A 129 4.71 14.15 8.82
C GLY A 129 5.72 14.01 7.68
N THR A 130 6.73 13.15 7.86
CA THR A 130 7.72 12.81 6.84
C THR A 130 7.42 11.45 6.16
N GLY A 131 6.25 10.89 6.40
CA GLY A 131 5.90 9.54 5.98
C GLY A 131 5.96 9.32 4.48
N ARG A 132 5.56 10.34 3.68
CA ARG A 132 5.70 10.27 2.22
C ARG A 132 7.13 10.01 1.75
N ASP A 133 8.12 10.69 2.34
CA ASP A 133 9.52 10.52 1.96
C ASP A 133 10.05 9.15 2.42
N VAL A 134 9.59 8.69 3.58
CA VAL A 134 9.89 7.35 4.09
C VAL A 134 9.25 6.29 3.19
N PHE A 135 7.97 6.44 2.82
CA PHE A 135 7.29 5.55 1.88
C PHE A 135 8.07 5.44 0.56
N ARG A 136 8.44 6.59 -0.03
CA ARG A 136 9.23 6.62 -1.27
C ARG A 136 10.56 5.87 -1.14
N THR A 137 11.19 5.97 0.02
CA THR A 137 12.45 5.26 0.28
C THR A 137 12.23 3.77 0.44
N VAL A 138 11.23 3.34 1.22
CA VAL A 138 10.95 1.93 1.53
C VAL A 138 10.33 1.23 0.33
N TYR A 139 9.27 1.79 -0.23
CA TYR A 139 8.46 1.14 -1.27
C TYR A 139 8.75 1.65 -2.68
N GLY A 140 8.92 2.94 -2.87
CA GLY A 140 9.17 3.56 -4.18
C GLY A 140 8.16 4.66 -4.51
N ASP A 141 7.95 4.91 -5.80
CA ASP A 141 7.06 5.95 -6.30
C ASP A 141 5.62 5.73 -5.82
N THR A 142 4.90 6.84 -5.62
CA THR A 142 3.51 6.83 -5.15
C THR A 142 2.50 6.52 -6.26
N ASN A 143 2.88 6.81 -7.51
CA ASN A 143 2.20 6.35 -8.72
C ASN A 143 3.10 5.37 -9.44
N PHE A 144 2.63 4.16 -9.71
CA PHE A 144 3.39 3.14 -10.44
C PHE A 144 2.46 2.20 -11.19
N ALA A 145 3.00 1.46 -12.14
CA ALA A 145 2.23 0.47 -12.85
C ALA A 145 3.12 -0.72 -13.25
N PHE A 146 2.51 -1.89 -13.38
CA PHE A 146 3.19 -3.12 -13.77
C PHE A 146 2.25 -4.03 -14.57
N THR A 147 2.81 -5.04 -15.23
CA THR A 147 2.04 -6.01 -15.99
C THR A 147 2.12 -7.39 -15.32
N ALA A 148 0.96 -7.95 -14.98
CA ALA A 148 0.84 -9.32 -14.51
C ALA A 148 0.10 -10.13 -15.58
N GLY A 149 0.81 -11.08 -16.19
CA GLY A 149 0.25 -11.85 -17.31
C GLY A 149 -0.03 -10.96 -18.54
N ASP A 150 -1.30 -10.84 -18.88
CA ASP A 150 -1.81 -9.99 -19.96
C ASP A 150 -2.57 -8.74 -19.46
N MET A 151 -2.48 -8.44 -18.17
CA MET A 151 -3.23 -7.38 -17.51
C MET A 151 -2.32 -6.29 -16.93
N ARG A 152 -2.63 -5.01 -17.19
CA ARG A 152 -1.93 -3.86 -16.61
C ARG A 152 -2.56 -3.48 -15.28
N PHE A 153 -1.77 -3.42 -14.24
CA PHE A 153 -2.14 -2.87 -12.93
C PHE A 153 -1.61 -1.43 -12.83
N ILE A 154 -2.51 -0.49 -12.52
CA ILE A 154 -2.20 0.94 -12.40
C ILE A 154 -2.49 1.34 -10.96
N CYS A 155 -1.44 1.69 -10.24
CA CYS A 155 -1.50 2.08 -8.83
C CYS A 155 -1.37 3.60 -8.75
N LEU A 156 -2.39 4.27 -8.18
CA LEU A 156 -2.48 5.70 -8.13
C LEU A 156 -2.48 6.21 -6.69
N ASN A 157 -1.73 7.26 -6.45
CA ASN A 157 -1.95 8.11 -5.30
C ASN A 157 -3.23 8.93 -5.52
N THR A 158 -4.18 8.79 -4.62
CA THR A 158 -5.46 9.53 -4.64
C THR A 158 -5.71 10.30 -3.34
N ASN A 159 -4.68 10.43 -2.47
CA ASN A 159 -4.77 11.07 -1.16
C ASN A 159 -4.66 12.60 -1.29
N ALA A 160 -5.58 13.23 -2.01
CA ALA A 160 -5.48 14.64 -2.38
C ALA A 160 -5.49 15.60 -1.20
N LEU A 161 -6.16 15.25 -0.10
CA LEU A 161 -6.20 16.07 1.11
C LEU A 161 -4.81 16.32 1.70
N GLU A 162 -3.87 15.39 1.50
CA GLU A 162 -2.53 15.43 2.07
C GLU A 162 -1.51 16.22 1.22
N TYR A 163 -1.90 16.71 0.04
CA TYR A 163 -0.95 17.28 -0.93
C TYR A 163 -1.12 18.78 -1.21
N ASP A 164 -2.16 19.43 -0.69
CA ASP A 164 -2.46 20.82 -1.03
C ASP A 164 -2.39 21.04 -2.55
N TYR A 165 -1.51 21.89 -3.01
CA TYR A 165 -1.24 22.17 -4.43
C TYR A 165 0.17 21.74 -4.87
N SER A 166 0.86 20.96 -4.04
CA SER A 166 2.27 20.60 -4.26
C SER A 166 2.48 19.60 -5.39
N GLU A 167 1.53 18.71 -5.60
CA GLU A 167 1.57 17.66 -6.63
C GLU A 167 0.16 17.41 -7.19
N PRO A 168 0.02 16.98 -8.46
CA PRO A 168 -1.27 16.58 -9.00
C PRO A 168 -1.74 15.25 -8.38
N VAL A 169 -2.88 15.26 -7.71
CA VAL A 169 -3.50 14.06 -7.09
C VAL A 169 -5.00 14.06 -7.36
N PRO A 170 -5.53 13.08 -8.12
CA PRO A 170 -4.80 12.08 -8.90
C PRO A 170 -3.99 12.69 -10.05
N ASP A 171 -2.93 11.98 -10.46
CA ASP A 171 -2.03 12.41 -11.54
C ASP A 171 -2.55 11.96 -12.92
N PHE A 172 -3.17 12.88 -13.65
CA PHE A 172 -3.71 12.61 -14.98
C PHE A 172 -2.64 12.48 -16.08
N ASP A 173 -1.47 13.10 -15.90
CA ASP A 173 -0.35 12.94 -16.84
C ASP A 173 0.21 11.51 -16.72
N PHE A 174 0.33 10.99 -15.51
CA PHE A 174 0.68 9.59 -15.30
C PHE A 174 -0.37 8.64 -15.90
N MET A 175 -1.67 8.91 -15.72
CA MET A 175 -2.73 8.11 -16.34
C MET A 175 -2.62 8.12 -17.86
N THR A 176 -2.40 9.28 -18.48
CA THR A 176 -2.20 9.41 -19.93
C THR A 176 -1.00 8.59 -20.41
N ALA A 177 0.12 8.67 -19.69
CA ALA A 177 1.30 7.87 -20.00
C ALA A 177 1.04 6.35 -19.92
N GLN A 178 0.17 5.90 -18.99
CA GLN A 178 -0.21 4.49 -18.91
C GLN A 178 -1.13 4.07 -20.07
N LEU A 179 -2.03 4.93 -20.53
CA LEU A 179 -2.83 4.68 -21.74
C LEU A 179 -1.94 4.48 -22.96
N ASP A 180 -1.00 5.39 -23.18
CA ASP A 180 -0.05 5.31 -24.30
C ASP A 180 0.79 4.02 -24.20
N LYS A 181 1.23 3.66 -22.99
CA LYS A 181 1.99 2.43 -22.75
C LYS A 181 1.18 1.19 -23.05
N MET A 182 -0.06 1.12 -22.63
CA MET A 182 -0.95 -0.01 -22.95
C MET A 182 -1.15 -0.17 -24.47
N GLN A 183 -1.31 0.95 -25.17
CA GLN A 183 -1.43 0.92 -26.63
C GLN A 183 -0.14 0.41 -27.31
N GLN A 184 1.02 0.88 -26.87
CA GLN A 184 2.32 0.43 -27.38
C GLN A 184 2.55 -1.07 -27.15
N ASP A 185 2.18 -1.56 -25.97
CA ASP A 185 2.36 -2.96 -25.57
C ASP A 185 1.21 -3.86 -26.06
N SER A 186 0.20 -3.30 -26.75
CA SER A 186 -1.01 -4.00 -27.19
C SER A 186 -1.79 -4.68 -26.06
N LEU A 187 -1.75 -4.08 -24.86
CA LEU A 187 -2.49 -4.57 -23.70
C LEU A 187 -3.95 -4.09 -23.78
N THR A 188 -4.88 -5.00 -23.56
CA THR A 188 -6.31 -4.76 -23.69
C THR A 188 -7.09 -4.95 -22.38
N ARG A 189 -6.38 -5.18 -21.27
CA ARG A 189 -6.98 -5.39 -19.94
C ARG A 189 -6.20 -4.61 -18.88
N CYS A 190 -6.94 -4.00 -17.95
CA CYS A 190 -6.30 -3.34 -16.80
C CYS A 190 -7.18 -3.38 -15.54
N ALA A 191 -6.57 -3.07 -14.41
CA ALA A 191 -7.23 -2.77 -13.15
C ALA A 191 -6.51 -1.61 -12.45
N PHE A 192 -7.24 -0.91 -11.61
CA PHE A 192 -6.70 0.18 -10.80
C PHE A 192 -6.63 -0.20 -9.33
N LEU A 193 -5.56 0.22 -8.67
CA LEU A 193 -5.42 0.22 -7.23
C LEU A 193 -5.22 1.65 -6.76
N MET A 194 -6.00 2.09 -5.78
CA MET A 194 -5.89 3.38 -5.13
C MET A 194 -6.18 3.21 -3.64
N HIS A 195 -5.81 4.17 -2.80
CA HIS A 195 -6.22 4.09 -1.39
C HIS A 195 -7.62 4.68 -1.20
N ALA A 196 -7.81 5.94 -1.57
CA ALA A 196 -9.09 6.64 -1.48
C ALA A 196 -9.83 6.60 -2.83
N ALA A 197 -11.05 6.05 -2.85
CA ALA A 197 -11.90 6.06 -4.03
C ALA A 197 -12.63 7.41 -4.19
N PRO A 198 -13.14 7.74 -5.40
CA PRO A 198 -14.08 8.85 -5.58
C PRO A 198 -15.24 8.79 -4.58
N GLN A 199 -15.74 9.96 -4.17
CA GLN A 199 -16.78 10.17 -3.15
C GLN A 199 -16.34 9.92 -1.70
N THR A 200 -15.07 9.59 -1.44
CA THR A 200 -14.49 9.64 -0.09
C THR A 200 -13.96 11.05 0.23
N ASP A 201 -13.71 11.32 1.50
CA ASP A 201 -13.26 12.64 1.98
C ASP A 201 -11.83 12.99 1.59
N VAL A 202 -10.96 11.98 1.40
CA VAL A 202 -9.55 12.15 1.03
C VAL A 202 -9.38 12.35 -0.48
N PHE A 203 -10.30 11.83 -1.31
CA PHE A 203 -10.26 11.99 -2.75
C PHE A 203 -10.59 13.44 -3.17
N ASN A 204 -9.94 13.97 -4.20
CA ASN A 204 -10.32 15.26 -4.77
C ASN A 204 -11.62 15.14 -5.58
N ASN A 205 -12.75 15.29 -4.91
CA ASN A 205 -14.07 15.14 -5.55
C ASN A 205 -14.40 16.22 -6.58
N ASN A 206 -13.64 17.32 -6.65
CA ASN A 206 -13.79 18.32 -7.70
C ASN A 206 -13.40 17.78 -9.09
N VAL A 207 -12.53 16.77 -9.13
CA VAL A 207 -12.09 16.12 -10.38
C VAL A 207 -12.69 14.71 -10.57
N ALA A 208 -13.62 14.28 -9.70
CA ALA A 208 -14.15 12.91 -9.75
C ALA A 208 -14.76 12.55 -11.11
N LYS A 209 -15.48 13.49 -11.77
CA LYS A 209 -16.00 13.25 -13.13
C LYS A 209 -14.93 13.20 -14.21
N VAL A 210 -13.86 13.96 -14.05
CA VAL A 210 -12.69 13.89 -14.96
C VAL A 210 -11.99 12.54 -14.78
N PHE A 211 -11.82 12.11 -13.54
CA PHE A 211 -11.26 10.80 -13.21
C PHE A 211 -12.10 9.66 -13.82
N GLN A 212 -13.44 9.70 -13.66
CA GLN A 212 -14.35 8.77 -14.31
C GLN A 212 -14.16 8.75 -15.83
N HIS A 213 -14.08 9.92 -16.46
CA HIS A 213 -13.84 10.02 -17.91
C HIS A 213 -12.53 9.35 -18.33
N TYR A 214 -11.44 9.57 -17.57
CA TYR A 214 -10.17 8.90 -17.82
C TYR A 214 -10.28 7.38 -17.69
N LEU A 215 -10.97 6.87 -16.68
CA LEU A 215 -11.16 5.43 -16.50
C LEU A 215 -11.82 4.79 -17.72
N HIS A 216 -12.82 5.46 -18.32
CA HIS A 216 -13.48 4.98 -19.55
C HIS A 216 -12.57 4.97 -20.79
N MET A 217 -11.46 5.69 -20.78
CA MET A 217 -10.48 5.65 -21.87
C MET A 217 -9.60 4.39 -21.81
N PHE A 218 -9.50 3.72 -20.67
CA PHE A 218 -8.66 2.56 -20.49
C PHE A 218 -9.29 1.30 -21.12
N PRO A 219 -8.61 0.66 -22.07
CA PRO A 219 -9.15 -0.51 -22.75
C PRO A 219 -9.33 -1.68 -21.78
N GLY A 220 -10.53 -2.26 -21.76
CA GLY A 220 -10.85 -3.44 -20.96
C GLY A 220 -10.58 -3.28 -19.48
N LEU A 221 -10.85 -2.09 -18.92
CA LEU A 221 -10.83 -1.89 -17.46
C LEU A 221 -11.78 -2.90 -16.80
N GLN A 222 -11.23 -3.75 -15.96
CA GLN A 222 -11.97 -4.82 -15.30
C GLN A 222 -12.64 -4.33 -14.02
N PHE A 223 -11.87 -3.65 -13.16
CA PHE A 223 -12.33 -3.15 -11.86
C PHE A 223 -11.34 -2.16 -11.25
N CYS A 224 -11.78 -1.49 -10.19
CA CYS A 224 -10.97 -0.69 -9.30
C CYS A 224 -10.93 -1.32 -7.90
N MET A 225 -9.80 -1.21 -7.20
CA MET A 225 -9.62 -1.68 -5.83
C MET A 225 -9.20 -0.50 -4.94
N HIS A 226 -9.68 -0.48 -3.70
CA HIS A 226 -9.34 0.57 -2.75
C HIS A 226 -9.47 0.12 -1.29
N GLY A 227 -8.97 0.93 -0.36
CA GLY A 227 -9.09 0.78 1.09
C GLY A 227 -9.86 1.94 1.73
N HIS A 228 -9.26 2.59 2.72
CA HIS A 228 -9.58 3.85 3.38
C HIS A 228 -10.79 3.81 4.32
N THR A 229 -11.98 3.47 3.88
CA THR A 229 -13.18 3.56 4.73
C THR A 229 -13.44 2.32 5.58
N HIS A 230 -12.50 1.39 5.62
CA HIS A 230 -12.45 0.21 6.49
C HIS A 230 -13.64 -0.76 6.35
N ALA A 231 -14.41 -0.68 5.28
CA ALA A 231 -15.57 -1.53 5.04
C ALA A 231 -15.29 -2.56 3.94
N LEU A 232 -15.99 -3.69 3.98
CA LEU A 232 -16.05 -4.61 2.85
C LEU A 232 -17.25 -4.20 1.98
N THR A 233 -16.99 -3.61 0.82
CA THR A 233 -18.05 -3.22 -0.10
C THR A 233 -17.65 -3.41 -1.56
N VAL A 234 -18.63 -3.61 -2.43
CA VAL A 234 -18.50 -3.55 -3.88
C VAL A 234 -19.54 -2.58 -4.39
N LYS A 235 -19.11 -1.54 -5.11
CA LYS A 235 -20.00 -0.49 -5.58
C LYS A 235 -19.69 -0.08 -7.02
N ASP A 236 -20.71 0.17 -7.78
CA ASP A 236 -20.64 1.00 -8.98
C ASP A 236 -20.85 2.46 -8.55
N ILE A 237 -19.73 3.19 -8.38
CA ILE A 237 -19.75 4.55 -7.76
C ILE A 237 -20.44 5.58 -8.68
N PHE A 238 -20.38 5.36 -9.99
CA PHE A 238 -20.86 6.32 -10.99
C PHE A 238 -22.04 5.80 -11.82
N ASP A 239 -22.56 4.61 -11.49
CA ASP A 239 -23.61 3.90 -12.26
C ASP A 239 -23.21 3.71 -13.72
N ASP A 240 -21.95 3.33 -13.97
CA ASP A 240 -21.33 3.22 -15.31
C ASP A 240 -20.79 1.83 -15.63
N GLY A 241 -21.01 0.87 -14.74
CA GLY A 241 -20.57 -0.52 -14.88
C GLY A 241 -19.18 -0.80 -14.34
N ILE A 242 -18.41 0.22 -13.91
CA ILE A 242 -17.10 0.03 -13.28
C ILE A 242 -17.28 -0.28 -11.80
N LEU A 243 -16.89 -1.49 -11.39
CA LEU A 243 -16.99 -1.92 -10.00
C LEU A 243 -15.75 -1.49 -9.20
N TYR A 244 -15.99 -0.95 -8.02
CA TYR A 244 -15.00 -0.58 -7.02
C TYR A 244 -15.08 -1.55 -5.85
N TYR A 245 -14.01 -2.33 -5.66
CA TYR A 245 -13.87 -3.30 -4.60
C TYR A 245 -13.11 -2.67 -3.44
N GLN A 246 -13.80 -2.50 -2.33
CA GLN A 246 -13.21 -2.00 -1.11
C GLN A 246 -12.73 -3.14 -0.23
N CYS A 247 -11.42 -3.16 0.03
CA CYS A 247 -10.82 -4.03 1.02
C CYS A 247 -11.01 -3.40 2.41
N PRO A 248 -11.53 -4.15 3.40
CA PRO A 248 -11.65 -3.63 4.76
C PRO A 248 -10.28 -3.48 5.41
N ASN A 249 -10.22 -2.79 6.56
CA ASN A 249 -9.00 -2.79 7.36
C ASN A 249 -8.70 -4.20 7.88
N ILE A 250 -7.44 -4.47 8.07
CA ILE A 250 -6.95 -5.82 8.40
C ILE A 250 -7.47 -6.37 9.74
N ASP A 251 -7.90 -5.50 10.67
CA ASP A 251 -8.52 -5.89 11.94
C ASP A 251 -9.86 -6.62 11.77
N LYS A 252 -10.52 -6.44 10.64
CA LYS A 252 -11.73 -7.19 10.30
C LYS A 252 -11.48 -8.66 9.99
N ARG A 253 -10.20 -9.07 9.92
CA ARG A 253 -9.82 -10.43 9.61
C ARG A 253 -10.34 -10.93 8.26
N ILE A 254 -10.36 -10.03 7.28
CA ILE A 254 -10.83 -10.32 5.91
C ILE A 254 -9.84 -9.70 4.93
N TYR A 255 -9.44 -10.46 3.92
CA TYR A 255 -8.77 -9.96 2.73
C TYR A 255 -9.50 -10.41 1.47
N LEU A 256 -9.24 -9.75 0.35
CA LEU A 256 -9.84 -10.12 -0.93
C LEU A 256 -8.86 -10.99 -1.72
N VAL A 257 -9.39 -11.95 -2.47
CA VAL A 257 -8.62 -12.71 -3.46
C VAL A 257 -9.32 -12.59 -4.80
N PHE A 258 -8.57 -12.20 -5.82
CA PHE A 258 -9.01 -12.12 -7.19
C PHE A 258 -8.40 -13.27 -7.99
N THR A 259 -9.23 -13.92 -8.79
CA THR A 259 -8.83 -14.92 -9.78
C THR A 259 -9.03 -14.34 -11.16
N ILE A 260 -7.95 -14.14 -11.88
CA ILE A 260 -7.99 -13.66 -13.28
C ILE A 260 -7.90 -14.85 -14.21
N ASN A 261 -8.72 -14.83 -15.26
CA ASN A 261 -8.72 -15.84 -16.33
C ASN A 261 -8.99 -15.20 -17.70
N GLU A 262 -9.02 -15.98 -18.76
CA GLU A 262 -9.23 -15.47 -20.14
C GLU A 262 -10.62 -14.86 -20.35
N GLU A 263 -11.62 -15.27 -19.56
CA GLU A 263 -13.01 -14.83 -19.70
C GLU A 263 -13.34 -13.58 -18.88
N GLY A 264 -12.48 -13.25 -17.88
CA GLY A 264 -12.69 -12.11 -16.99
C GLY A 264 -12.00 -12.30 -15.64
N TYR A 265 -12.77 -12.14 -14.58
CA TYR A 265 -12.29 -12.33 -13.21
C TYR A 265 -13.40 -12.80 -12.28
N ASP A 266 -12.99 -13.45 -11.20
CA ASP A 266 -13.81 -13.73 -10.01
C ASP A 266 -13.12 -13.15 -8.77
N TYR A 267 -13.89 -12.94 -7.70
CA TYR A 267 -13.32 -12.55 -6.42
C TYR A 267 -13.97 -13.29 -5.26
N GLU A 268 -13.23 -13.43 -4.18
CA GLU A 268 -13.72 -13.93 -2.90
C GLU A 268 -13.24 -13.05 -1.74
N ALA A 269 -14.04 -12.89 -0.70
CA ALA A 269 -13.63 -12.33 0.59
C ALA A 269 -13.26 -13.50 1.50
N VAL A 270 -12.02 -13.52 1.97
CA VAL A 270 -11.47 -14.62 2.77
C VAL A 270 -11.36 -14.17 4.21
N GLU A 271 -12.08 -14.85 5.12
CA GLU A 271 -11.93 -14.72 6.57
C GLU A 271 -10.78 -15.60 7.07
N TYR A 272 -9.98 -15.13 8.06
CA TYR A 272 -8.81 -15.85 8.59
C TYR A 272 -8.63 -15.69 10.10
#